data_08fb092fbb84495b88028915b88891c4
#
_entry.id   08fb092fbb84495b88028915b88891c4
#
_cell.length_a   1.000
_cell.length_b   1.000
_cell.length_c   1.000
_cell.angle_alpha   90.00
_cell.angle_beta   90.00
_cell.angle_gamma   90.00
#
_symmetry.space_group_name_H-M   'P 1'
#
loop_
_entity.id
_entity.type
_entity.pdbx_description
1 polymer ?
#
loop_
_entity_poly.entity_id
_entity_poly.type
_entity_poly.pdbx_seq_one_letter_code
_entity_poly.pdbx_strand_id
1 'polypeptide(L)'
;MTVAETLAVLKSEKDIEPSADYAGEENTDDFILAIQTDKTKQTKESAWIVCADHVKEHSGSLNASTTDEAFIRTGTVTTKTGTQRTLAVNGNRCVGDAFQDFVLSHKIKYGTGKDVIVPYVYFSVRTGKGEIGSASLVVTGDVGGAANAPATFAVDVKAVGTPKDFNYLTDVTA
;
A
#
# COMPACT_ATOMS: atom_id res chain seq x y z
N MET A 1 -12.87 6.72 1.62
CA MET A 1 -13.07 6.06 2.92
C MET A 1 -11.77 6.11 3.70
N THR A 2 -11.80 6.37 5.00
CA THR A 2 -10.62 6.37 5.89
C THR A 2 -10.40 4.98 6.50
N VAL A 3 -9.23 4.75 7.11
CA VAL A 3 -8.95 3.48 7.83
C VAL A 3 -9.96 3.28 8.96
N ALA A 4 -10.26 4.32 9.76
CA ALA A 4 -11.26 4.24 10.83
C ALA A 4 -12.66 3.83 10.34
N GLU A 5 -13.13 4.45 9.26
CA GLU A 5 -14.42 4.11 8.64
C GLU A 5 -14.43 2.69 8.08
N THR A 6 -13.35 2.26 7.44
CA THR A 6 -13.22 0.91 6.88
C THR A 6 -13.27 -0.15 7.96
N LEU A 7 -12.52 0.02 9.04
CA LEU A 7 -12.52 -0.93 10.16
C LEU A 7 -13.87 -0.96 10.88
N ALA A 8 -14.54 0.18 11.04
CA ALA A 8 -15.89 0.22 11.60
C ALA A 8 -16.89 -0.57 10.75
N VAL A 9 -16.83 -0.47 9.43
CA VAL A 9 -17.67 -1.25 8.51
C VAL A 9 -17.34 -2.74 8.59
N LEU A 10 -16.05 -3.12 8.56
CA LEU A 10 -15.64 -4.52 8.66
C LEU A 10 -16.10 -5.16 9.98
N LYS A 11 -16.02 -4.44 11.09
CA LYS A 11 -16.53 -4.89 12.38
C LYS A 11 -18.04 -5.08 12.36
N SER A 12 -18.80 -4.10 11.83
CA SER A 12 -20.27 -4.14 11.86
C SER A 12 -20.88 -5.14 10.89
N GLU A 13 -20.29 -5.33 9.71
CA GLU A 13 -20.87 -6.15 8.64
C GLU A 13 -20.30 -7.56 8.57
N LYS A 14 -19.03 -7.74 8.94
CA LYS A 14 -18.30 -9.01 8.79
C LYS A 14 -17.77 -9.60 10.11
N ASP A 15 -17.96 -8.91 11.23
CA ASP A 15 -17.40 -9.28 12.54
C ASP A 15 -15.86 -9.49 12.48
N ILE A 16 -15.19 -8.61 11.74
CA ILE A 16 -13.73 -8.63 11.59
C ILE A 16 -13.14 -7.54 12.46
N GLU A 17 -12.35 -7.94 13.46
CA GLU A 17 -11.51 -7.07 14.28
C GLU A 17 -10.06 -7.60 14.31
N PRO A 18 -9.06 -6.71 14.31
CA PRO A 18 -7.68 -7.12 14.48
C PRO A 18 -7.47 -7.88 15.80
N SER A 19 -6.85 -9.05 15.74
CA SER A 19 -6.55 -9.88 16.91
C SER A 19 -5.12 -10.40 16.82
N ALA A 20 -4.35 -10.26 17.90
CA ALA A 20 -2.99 -10.78 17.98
C ALA A 20 -2.95 -12.33 17.92
N ASP A 21 -4.06 -12.98 18.30
CA ASP A 21 -4.20 -14.44 18.39
C ASP A 21 -4.86 -15.05 17.14
N TYR A 22 -5.10 -14.26 16.10
CA TYR A 22 -5.68 -14.77 14.86
C TYR A 22 -4.78 -15.87 14.26
N ALA A 23 -5.37 -17.02 13.98
CA ALA A 23 -4.73 -18.14 13.31
C ALA A 23 -5.67 -18.65 12.21
N GLY A 24 -5.30 -18.46 10.96
CA GLY A 24 -6.11 -18.83 9.80
C GLY A 24 -5.50 -18.32 8.50
N GLU A 25 -6.17 -18.60 7.40
CA GLU A 25 -5.79 -18.06 6.09
C GLU A 25 -6.21 -16.60 5.98
N GLU A 26 -5.37 -15.80 5.35
CA GLU A 26 -5.66 -14.41 5.00
C GLU A 26 -5.91 -14.30 3.50
N ASN A 27 -6.93 -13.54 3.13
CA ASN A 27 -7.23 -13.21 1.74
C ASN A 27 -6.66 -11.83 1.38
N THR A 28 -6.59 -11.52 0.10
CA THR A 28 -6.16 -10.18 -0.37
C THR A 28 -7.05 -9.07 0.21
N ASP A 29 -8.34 -9.33 0.38
CA ASP A 29 -9.29 -8.39 0.96
C ASP A 29 -9.09 -8.15 2.47
N ASP A 30 -8.31 -8.98 3.14
CA ASP A 30 -7.95 -8.78 4.54
C ASP A 30 -6.80 -7.76 4.72
N PHE A 31 -6.21 -7.25 3.63
CA PHE A 31 -5.15 -6.26 3.69
C PHE A 31 -5.65 -4.87 3.32
N ILE A 32 -5.32 -3.90 4.14
CA ILE A 32 -5.57 -2.48 3.88
C ILE A 32 -4.27 -1.82 3.43
N LEU A 33 -4.32 -1.20 2.24
CA LEU A 33 -3.35 -0.21 1.80
C LEU A 33 -3.97 1.18 1.98
N ALA A 34 -3.33 2.04 2.74
CA ALA A 34 -3.77 3.42 2.91
C ALA A 34 -2.61 4.40 2.75
N ILE A 35 -2.90 5.57 2.22
CA ILE A 35 -1.96 6.67 2.08
C ILE A 35 -2.44 7.89 2.85
N GLN A 36 -1.51 8.76 3.20
CA GLN A 36 -1.82 10.03 3.82
C GLN A 36 -1.49 11.19 2.89
N THR A 37 -2.51 11.98 2.59
CA THR A 37 -2.37 13.15 1.71
C THR A 37 -1.91 14.41 2.44
N ASP A 38 -2.15 14.48 3.76
CA ASP A 38 -1.76 15.59 4.63
C ASP A 38 -0.64 15.17 5.60
N LYS A 39 0.59 15.51 5.26
CA LYS A 39 1.80 15.15 6.04
C LYS A 39 1.81 15.69 7.47
N THR A 40 0.90 16.59 7.84
CA THR A 40 0.83 17.17 9.18
C THR A 40 0.01 16.33 10.17
N LYS A 41 -0.74 15.32 9.70
CA LYS A 41 -1.69 14.53 10.49
C LYS A 41 -1.28 13.05 10.64
N GLN A 42 0.02 12.77 10.73
CA GLN A 42 0.56 11.41 10.63
C GLN A 42 0.10 10.41 11.70
N THR A 43 -0.44 10.88 12.81
CA THR A 43 -0.84 10.00 13.95
C THR A 43 -2.33 9.73 14.03
N LYS A 44 -3.15 10.34 13.16
CA LYS A 44 -4.61 10.19 13.22
C LYS A 44 -5.11 9.20 12.18
N GLU A 45 -5.72 8.12 12.63
CA GLU A 45 -6.37 7.10 11.81
C GLU A 45 -7.35 7.67 10.78
N SER A 46 -8.11 8.71 11.18
CA SER A 46 -9.05 9.41 10.30
C SER A 46 -8.41 10.19 9.14
N ALA A 47 -7.08 10.33 9.12
CA ALA A 47 -6.36 11.02 8.05
C ALA A 47 -5.81 10.06 6.98
N TRP A 48 -5.86 8.75 7.21
CA TRP A 48 -5.41 7.73 6.28
C TRP A 48 -6.52 7.35 5.29
N ILE A 49 -6.27 7.57 4.01
CA ILE A 49 -7.21 7.28 2.92
C ILE A 49 -6.94 5.88 2.40
N VAL A 50 -7.93 5.02 2.49
CA VAL A 50 -7.83 3.62 2.05
C VAL A 50 -7.96 3.51 0.54
N CYS A 51 -7.13 2.65 -0.04
CA CYS A 51 -7.17 2.22 -1.42
C CYS A 51 -8.13 1.02 -1.53
N ALA A 52 -9.41 1.26 -1.76
CA ALA A 52 -10.43 0.20 -1.78
C ALA A 52 -11.42 0.31 -2.96
N ASP A 53 -12.00 1.48 -3.20
CA ASP A 53 -13.11 1.60 -4.14
C ASP A 53 -12.70 1.30 -5.59
N HIS A 54 -13.37 0.32 -6.20
CA HIS A 54 -13.15 -0.12 -7.57
C HIS A 54 -11.71 -0.62 -7.86
N VAL A 55 -10.91 -0.91 -6.84
CA VAL A 55 -9.62 -1.56 -6.95
C VAL A 55 -9.83 -3.05 -7.19
N LYS A 56 -9.15 -3.59 -8.20
CA LYS A 56 -9.23 -5.01 -8.55
C LYS A 56 -8.10 -5.82 -7.93
N GLU A 57 -6.97 -5.17 -7.73
CA GLU A 57 -5.77 -5.84 -7.27
C GLU A 57 -4.86 -4.84 -6.56
N HIS A 58 -4.30 -5.27 -5.45
CA HIS A 58 -3.08 -4.71 -4.87
C HIS A 58 -2.10 -5.85 -4.61
N SER A 59 -0.98 -5.84 -5.29
CA SER A 59 0.04 -6.88 -5.18
C SER A 59 1.35 -6.32 -4.65
N GLY A 60 1.98 -7.07 -3.75
CA GLY A 60 3.22 -6.67 -3.11
C GLY A 60 4.44 -7.42 -3.66
N SER A 61 5.53 -6.70 -3.95
CA SER A 61 6.82 -7.26 -4.31
C SER A 61 7.94 -6.66 -3.48
N LEU A 62 8.99 -7.43 -3.23
CA LEU A 62 10.14 -7.00 -2.44
C LEU A 62 11.37 -6.67 -3.27
N ASN A 63 11.37 -6.88 -4.57
CA ASN A 63 12.44 -6.50 -5.52
C ASN A 63 13.85 -6.57 -4.91
N ALA A 64 14.22 -7.77 -4.43
CA ALA A 64 15.50 -7.98 -3.76
C ALA A 64 16.64 -7.92 -4.78
N SER A 65 17.71 -7.18 -4.44
CA SER A 65 18.96 -7.18 -5.18
C SER A 65 19.93 -8.15 -4.53
N THR A 66 20.64 -8.95 -5.32
CA THR A 66 21.63 -9.91 -4.86
C THR A 66 22.93 -9.77 -5.63
N THR A 67 24.03 -10.16 -4.99
CA THR A 67 25.35 -10.31 -5.61
C THR A 67 25.87 -11.70 -5.34
N ASP A 68 26.38 -12.37 -6.38
CA ASP A 68 26.95 -13.70 -6.28
C ASP A 68 28.48 -13.62 -6.37
N GLU A 69 29.16 -14.26 -5.43
CA GLU A 69 30.62 -14.37 -5.41
C GLU A 69 31.03 -15.85 -5.34
N ALA A 70 31.97 -16.25 -6.18
CA ALA A 70 32.49 -17.62 -6.20
C ALA A 70 33.81 -17.72 -5.42
N PHE A 71 33.86 -18.63 -4.46
CA PHE A 71 35.04 -18.90 -3.63
C PHE A 71 35.57 -20.30 -3.91
N ILE A 72 36.89 -20.47 -3.90
CA ILE A 72 37.60 -21.68 -4.33
C ILE A 72 37.16 -22.95 -3.59
N ARG A 73 36.77 -22.86 -2.32
CA ARG A 73 36.39 -24.04 -1.52
C ARG A 73 34.95 -24.05 -1.04
N THR A 74 34.30 -22.88 -1.07
CA THR A 74 32.92 -22.73 -0.55
C THR A 74 31.90 -22.74 -1.67
N GLY A 75 32.33 -22.59 -2.93
CA GLY A 75 31.44 -22.44 -4.07
C GLY A 75 30.85 -21.03 -4.18
N THR A 76 29.69 -20.91 -4.80
CA THR A 76 29.03 -19.62 -4.96
C THR A 76 28.24 -19.24 -3.71
N VAL A 77 28.46 -18.04 -3.22
CA VAL A 77 27.72 -17.44 -2.09
C VAL A 77 26.91 -16.26 -2.61
N THR A 78 25.59 -16.33 -2.41
CA THR A 78 24.65 -15.25 -2.75
C THR A 78 24.46 -14.34 -1.56
N THR A 79 24.77 -13.06 -1.73
CA THR A 79 24.54 -12.02 -0.71
C THR A 79 23.42 -11.09 -1.16
N LYS A 80 22.41 -10.90 -0.31
CA LYS A 80 21.34 -9.93 -0.53
C LYS A 80 21.86 -8.52 -0.21
N THR A 81 21.88 -7.63 -1.20
CA THR A 81 22.43 -6.27 -1.09
C THR A 81 21.37 -5.20 -0.87
N GLY A 82 20.09 -5.48 -1.19
CA GLY A 82 19.03 -4.50 -1.04
C GLY A 82 17.66 -5.09 -1.17
N THR A 83 16.65 -4.30 -0.84
CA THR A 83 15.24 -4.62 -1.02
C THR A 83 14.47 -3.33 -1.29
N GLN A 84 13.64 -3.31 -2.32
CA GLN A 84 12.69 -2.23 -2.56
C GLN A 84 11.26 -2.78 -2.52
N ARG A 85 10.51 -2.41 -1.52
CA ARG A 85 9.09 -2.72 -1.41
C ARG A 85 8.31 -1.95 -2.47
N THR A 86 7.50 -2.66 -3.24
CA THR A 86 6.54 -2.06 -4.19
C THR A 86 5.19 -2.69 -3.97
N LEU A 87 4.15 -1.87 -3.89
CA LEU A 87 2.75 -2.28 -3.87
C LEU A 87 2.12 -1.76 -5.17
N ALA A 88 1.85 -2.66 -6.09
CA ALA A 88 1.20 -2.33 -7.36
C ALA A 88 -0.32 -2.39 -7.18
N VAL A 89 -1.00 -1.33 -7.61
CA VAL A 89 -2.45 -1.17 -7.53
C VAL A 89 -3.01 -0.98 -8.91
N ASN A 90 -4.07 -1.72 -9.24
CA ASN A 90 -4.83 -1.48 -10.45
C ASN A 90 -6.34 -1.62 -10.21
N GLY A 91 -7.14 -0.98 -11.04
CA GLY A 91 -8.58 -1.01 -10.90
C GLY A 91 -9.32 -0.22 -11.97
N ASN A 92 -10.62 -0.08 -11.77
CA ASN A 92 -11.47 0.78 -12.59
C ASN A 92 -11.49 2.19 -12.01
N ARG A 93 -11.50 3.19 -12.88
CA ARG A 93 -11.59 4.59 -12.45
C ARG A 93 -12.96 4.88 -11.83
N CYS A 94 -12.95 5.32 -10.59
CA CYS A 94 -14.12 5.85 -9.87
C CYS A 94 -13.88 7.32 -9.54
N VAL A 95 -14.65 8.22 -10.13
CA VAL A 95 -14.57 9.67 -9.85
C VAL A 95 -15.23 9.96 -8.50
N GLY A 96 -14.55 10.73 -7.65
CA GLY A 96 -15.00 11.02 -6.28
C GLY A 96 -14.39 10.11 -5.23
N ASP A 97 -13.67 9.04 -5.61
CA ASP A 97 -12.85 8.29 -4.67
C ASP A 97 -11.59 9.08 -4.31
N ALA A 98 -11.41 9.33 -3.01
CA ALA A 98 -10.35 10.20 -2.51
C ALA A 98 -8.93 9.68 -2.83
N PHE A 99 -8.72 8.34 -2.80
CA PHE A 99 -7.45 7.74 -3.15
C PHE A 99 -7.15 7.94 -4.64
N GLN A 100 -8.09 7.56 -5.51
CA GLN A 100 -7.91 7.65 -6.96
C GLN A 100 -7.78 9.09 -7.43
N ASP A 101 -8.61 10.02 -6.90
CA ASP A 101 -8.54 11.43 -7.26
C ASP A 101 -7.21 12.06 -6.87
N PHE A 102 -6.63 11.64 -5.74
CA PHE A 102 -5.31 12.09 -5.31
C PHE A 102 -4.20 11.53 -6.19
N VAL A 103 -4.12 10.20 -6.39
CA VAL A 103 -3.02 9.57 -7.14
C VAL A 103 -3.06 9.92 -8.63
N LEU A 104 -4.24 10.16 -9.20
CA LEU A 104 -4.41 10.57 -10.59
C LEU A 104 -4.39 12.10 -10.79
N SER A 105 -4.14 12.87 -9.74
CA SER A 105 -4.01 14.31 -9.84
C SER A 105 -2.82 14.71 -10.72
N HIS A 106 -2.89 15.88 -11.34
CA HIS A 106 -1.79 16.41 -12.16
C HIS A 106 -0.47 16.49 -11.39
N LYS A 107 -0.53 16.83 -10.09
CA LYS A 107 0.64 16.90 -9.22
C LYS A 107 1.36 15.57 -9.08
N ILE A 108 0.62 14.46 -8.95
CA ILE A 108 1.22 13.13 -8.82
C ILE A 108 1.65 12.59 -10.18
N LYS A 109 0.83 12.75 -11.22
CA LYS A 109 1.16 12.25 -12.57
C LYS A 109 2.45 12.82 -13.12
N TYR A 110 2.69 14.11 -12.92
CA TYR A 110 3.81 14.84 -13.53
C TYR A 110 4.81 15.39 -12.51
N GLY A 111 4.53 15.24 -11.24
CA GLY A 111 5.42 15.64 -10.16
C GLY A 111 6.66 14.77 -10.06
N THR A 112 7.69 15.29 -9.41
CA THR A 112 8.97 14.59 -9.21
C THR A 112 9.48 14.79 -7.78
N GLY A 113 10.40 13.91 -7.36
CA GLY A 113 11.09 14.04 -6.09
C GLY A 113 10.13 14.01 -4.89
N LYS A 114 10.23 15.02 -4.02
CA LYS A 114 9.45 15.08 -2.77
C LYS A 114 7.96 15.32 -2.96
N ASP A 115 7.53 15.79 -4.12
CA ASP A 115 6.14 16.14 -4.39
C ASP A 115 5.24 14.91 -4.51
N VAL A 116 5.81 13.79 -4.95
CA VAL A 116 5.13 12.51 -5.12
C VAL A 116 5.39 11.52 -3.98
N ILE A 117 6.12 11.92 -2.94
CA ILE A 117 6.38 11.08 -1.76
C ILE A 117 5.30 11.35 -0.72
N VAL A 118 4.62 10.29 -0.31
CA VAL A 118 3.56 10.31 0.71
C VAL A 118 3.80 9.23 1.76
N PRO A 119 3.34 9.41 3.00
CA PRO A 119 3.27 8.33 3.96
C PRO A 119 2.28 7.25 3.49
N TYR A 120 2.61 5.98 3.74
CA TYR A 120 1.71 4.86 3.51
C TYR A 120 1.72 3.89 4.68
N VAL A 121 0.65 3.13 4.82
CA VAL A 121 0.52 1.99 5.71
C VAL A 121 -0.10 0.82 4.94
N TYR A 122 0.41 -0.37 5.19
CA TYR A 122 -0.12 -1.61 4.62
C TYR A 122 -0.15 -2.68 5.71
N PHE A 123 -1.33 -3.15 6.09
CA PHE A 123 -1.49 -4.08 7.19
C PHE A 123 -2.70 -5.01 7.02
N SER A 124 -2.67 -6.15 7.72
CA SER A 124 -3.79 -7.08 7.77
C SER A 124 -4.82 -6.64 8.81
N VAL A 125 -6.10 -6.64 8.42
CA VAL A 125 -7.23 -6.37 9.33
C VAL A 125 -7.51 -7.55 10.27
N ARG A 126 -6.94 -8.73 10.03
CA ARG A 126 -7.07 -9.89 10.90
C ARG A 126 -6.09 -9.85 12.06
N THR A 127 -4.83 -9.58 11.75
CA THR A 127 -3.75 -9.60 12.75
C THR A 127 -3.38 -8.22 13.29
N GLY A 128 -3.76 -7.16 12.59
CA GLY A 128 -3.30 -5.81 12.85
C GLY A 128 -1.85 -5.55 12.47
N LYS A 129 -1.12 -6.55 11.98
CA LYS A 129 0.31 -6.46 11.68
C LYS A 129 0.55 -6.04 10.23
N GLY A 130 1.61 -5.27 10.01
CA GLY A 130 1.97 -4.81 8.68
C GLY A 130 3.20 -3.92 8.67
N GLU A 131 3.21 -2.97 7.78
CA GLU A 131 4.33 -2.05 7.57
C GLU A 131 3.85 -0.61 7.39
N ILE A 132 4.67 0.32 7.84
CA ILE A 132 4.46 1.77 7.68
C ILE A 132 5.73 2.43 7.17
N GLY A 133 5.58 3.40 6.29
CA GLY A 133 6.72 4.12 5.73
C GLY A 133 6.32 5.29 4.86
N SER A 134 7.27 5.77 4.08
CA SER A 134 7.03 6.73 3.00
C SER A 134 7.18 6.02 1.66
N ALA A 135 6.38 6.40 0.69
CA ALA A 135 6.46 5.83 -0.65
C ALA A 135 6.35 6.92 -1.73
N SER A 136 7.03 6.69 -2.82
CA SER A 136 6.87 7.45 -4.05
C SER A 136 5.71 6.85 -4.84
N LEU A 137 4.77 7.67 -5.23
CA LEU A 137 3.65 7.29 -6.08
C LEU A 137 4.05 7.42 -7.54
N VAL A 138 3.96 6.32 -8.28
CA VAL A 138 4.32 6.26 -9.70
C VAL A 138 3.10 5.77 -10.48
N VAL A 139 2.46 6.65 -11.22
CA VAL A 139 1.35 6.29 -12.10
C VAL A 139 1.92 5.55 -13.31
N THR A 140 1.60 4.27 -13.44
CA THR A 140 2.07 3.39 -14.50
C THR A 140 1.04 3.21 -15.60
N GLY A 141 -0.25 3.41 -15.30
CA GLY A 141 -1.34 3.43 -16.26
C GLY A 141 -2.27 4.60 -16.00
N ASP A 142 -2.35 5.52 -16.95
CA ASP A 142 -3.32 6.61 -16.89
C ASP A 142 -4.72 6.13 -17.32
N VAL A 143 -5.72 6.94 -17.00
CA VAL A 143 -7.13 6.64 -17.26
C VAL A 143 -7.35 6.37 -18.75
N GLY A 144 -7.79 5.16 -19.08
CA GLY A 144 -8.03 4.75 -20.45
C GLY A 144 -8.65 3.35 -20.55
N GLY A 145 -8.92 2.93 -21.76
CA GLY A 145 -9.51 1.61 -22.03
C GLY A 145 -10.09 1.52 -23.43
N ALA A 146 -10.66 0.36 -23.78
CA ALA A 146 -11.36 0.15 -25.03
C ALA A 146 -12.72 0.86 -25.03
N ALA A 147 -13.29 1.11 -26.21
CA ALA A 147 -14.65 1.64 -26.34
C ALA A 147 -15.67 0.75 -25.62
N ASN A 148 -16.58 1.36 -24.89
CA ASN A 148 -17.60 0.68 -24.07
C ASN A 148 -17.09 -0.18 -22.91
N ALA A 149 -15.79 -0.07 -22.55
CA ALA A 149 -15.23 -0.70 -21.36
C ALA A 149 -15.04 0.35 -20.23
N PRO A 150 -15.08 -0.06 -18.96
CA PRO A 150 -14.70 0.81 -17.86
C PRO A 150 -13.27 1.32 -18.03
N ALA A 151 -13.03 2.60 -17.82
CA ALA A 151 -11.69 3.15 -17.80
C ALA A 151 -10.89 2.56 -16.63
N THR A 152 -9.65 2.17 -16.88
CA THR A 152 -8.75 1.57 -15.89
C THR A 152 -7.61 2.51 -15.53
N PHE A 153 -7.02 2.30 -14.37
CA PHE A 153 -5.80 2.99 -13.93
C PHE A 153 -4.85 2.00 -13.28
N ALA A 154 -3.56 2.38 -13.20
CA ALA A 154 -2.56 1.63 -12.45
C ALA A 154 -1.56 2.59 -11.79
N VAL A 155 -1.19 2.28 -10.55
CA VAL A 155 -0.21 3.04 -9.78
C VAL A 155 0.66 2.11 -8.94
N ASP A 156 1.95 2.39 -8.90
CA ASP A 156 2.89 1.73 -8.01
C ASP A 156 3.17 2.62 -6.80
N VAL A 157 3.01 2.06 -5.62
CA VAL A 157 3.41 2.63 -4.34
C VAL A 157 4.77 2.05 -3.97
N LYS A 158 5.86 2.78 -4.29
CA LYS A 158 7.25 2.32 -4.12
C LYS A 158 7.84 2.89 -2.84
N ALA A 159 8.16 2.03 -1.87
CA ALA A 159 8.71 2.47 -0.61
C ALA A 159 10.04 3.23 -0.79
N VAL A 160 10.17 4.33 -0.07
CA VAL A 160 11.38 5.13 0.05
C VAL A 160 12.11 4.72 1.33
N GLY A 161 13.20 3.97 1.16
CA GLY A 161 13.91 3.35 2.27
C GLY A 161 13.25 2.05 2.74
N THR A 162 13.62 1.60 3.93
CA THR A 162 13.09 0.38 4.54
C THR A 162 11.84 0.75 5.36
N PRO A 163 10.67 0.15 5.07
CA PRO A 163 9.48 0.31 5.90
C PRO A 163 9.75 -0.18 7.33
N LYS A 164 9.04 0.38 8.29
CA LYS A 164 9.07 -0.07 9.68
C LYS A 164 7.92 -1.03 9.93
N ASP A 165 8.12 -1.94 10.88
CA ASP A 165 7.02 -2.76 11.38
C ASP A 165 5.91 -1.86 11.93
N PHE A 166 4.67 -2.26 11.68
CA PHE A 166 3.48 -1.58 12.13
C PHE A 166 2.53 -2.57 12.80
N ASN A 167 1.94 -2.17 13.91
CA ASN A 167 0.91 -2.94 14.58
C ASN A 167 -0.26 -2.00 14.94
N TYR A 168 -1.37 -2.19 14.27
CA TYR A 168 -2.58 -1.39 14.47
C TYR A 168 -3.03 -1.38 15.94
N LEU A 169 -2.88 -2.51 16.65
CA LEU A 169 -3.32 -2.65 18.04
C LEU A 169 -2.50 -1.81 19.04
N THR A 170 -1.26 -1.45 18.68
CA THR A 170 -0.34 -0.73 19.60
C THR A 170 0.06 0.66 19.09
N ASP A 171 0.09 0.87 17.78
CA ASP A 171 0.72 2.05 17.17
C ASP A 171 -0.30 3.12 16.78
N VAL A 172 -1.60 2.78 16.82
CA VAL A 172 -2.68 3.73 16.54
C VAL A 172 -3.31 4.19 17.85
N THR A 173 -3.33 5.50 18.04
CA THR A 173 -4.12 6.16 19.08
C THR A 173 -5.36 6.76 18.45
N ALA A 174 -6.51 6.42 19.00
CA ALA A 174 -7.82 6.90 18.56
C ALA A 174 -7.94 8.44 18.59
#